data_f48062b1cb84044502d9ac01c9ec09f8
#
_entry.id   f48062b1cb84044502d9ac01c9ec09f8
#
_cell.length_a   1.000
_cell.length_b   1.000
_cell.length_c   1.000
_cell.angle_alpha   90.00
_cell.angle_beta   90.00
_cell.angle_gamma   90.00
#
_symmetry.space_group_name_H-M   'P 1'
#
loop_
_entity.id
_entity.type
_entity.pdbx_description
1 polymer ?
#
loop_
_entity_poly.entity_id
_entity_poly.type
_entity_poly.pdbx_seq_one_letter_code
_entity_poly.pdbx_strand_id
1 'polypeptide(L)'
;MVQAGGDMYVAGRRGDRMWRLGIQNPRGPADSIFASLELSDATFSTSGDYERFFIKDGRRYHHIIDPDLGEPARGCRSVTIVSDRAIEADGLSTGVFVLGPAKGMALIEQLPQVEGVIVTAENQVLVSSGLKDRLTIISAPTDSRP
;
A
#
# COMPACT_ATOMS: atom_id res chain seq x y z
N MET A 1 7.19 16.98 6.14
CA MET A 1 6.62 15.98 5.25
C MET A 1 6.91 16.38 3.81
N VAL A 2 7.37 15.44 3.00
CA VAL A 2 7.56 15.59 1.54
C VAL A 2 6.78 14.46 0.88
N GLN A 3 6.08 14.78 -0.22
CA GLN A 3 5.32 13.81 -1.00
C GLN A 3 5.64 13.98 -2.49
N ALA A 4 5.88 12.88 -3.18
CA ALA A 4 6.10 12.82 -4.62
C ALA A 4 5.34 11.61 -5.20
N GLY A 5 4.22 11.88 -5.87
CA GLY A 5 3.32 10.79 -6.31
C GLY A 5 2.74 10.00 -5.14
N GLY A 6 2.89 8.67 -5.16
CA GLY A 6 2.48 7.76 -4.09
C GLY A 6 3.48 7.64 -2.93
N ASP A 7 4.65 8.30 -3.03
CA ASP A 7 5.74 8.20 -2.06
C ASP A 7 5.73 9.39 -1.12
N MET A 8 5.91 9.12 0.16
CA MET A 8 5.87 10.12 1.20
C MET A 8 6.97 9.87 2.24
N TYR A 9 7.67 10.92 2.64
CA TYR A 9 8.57 10.91 3.79
C TYR A 9 8.10 11.88 4.85
N VAL A 10 8.08 11.45 6.09
CA VAL A 10 7.80 12.28 7.25
C VAL A 10 9.03 12.35 8.14
N ALA A 11 9.45 13.56 8.50
CA ALA A 11 10.55 13.83 9.41
C ALA A 11 10.01 14.36 10.73
N GLY A 12 10.54 13.87 11.85
CA GLY A 12 10.20 14.31 13.18
C GLY A 12 8.70 14.24 13.48
N ARG A 13 8.21 15.23 14.20
CA ARG A 13 6.83 15.30 14.69
C ARG A 13 6.12 16.54 14.17
N ARG A 14 4.79 16.51 14.12
CA ARG A 14 3.94 17.67 13.84
C ARG A 14 3.53 18.31 15.18
N GLY A 15 4.35 19.20 15.70
CA GLY A 15 4.23 19.66 17.08
C GLY A 15 4.50 18.49 18.04
N ASP A 16 3.60 18.23 18.97
CA ASP A 16 3.74 17.14 19.96
C ASP A 16 3.24 15.77 19.47
N ARG A 17 2.73 15.68 18.23
CA ARG A 17 2.12 14.46 17.69
C ARG A 17 2.95 13.89 16.56
N MET A 18 2.91 12.58 16.35
CA MET A 18 3.39 11.93 15.15
C MET A 18 2.55 12.37 13.95
N TRP A 19 3.07 12.15 12.76
CA TRP A 19 2.34 12.36 11.51
C TRP A 19 1.32 11.26 11.33
N ARG A 20 0.06 11.62 11.14
CA ARG A 20 -1.00 10.67 10.81
C ARG A 20 -1.15 10.60 9.31
N LEU A 21 -0.89 9.42 8.73
CA LEU A 21 -0.96 9.13 7.31
C LEU A 21 -2.11 8.17 7.02
N GLY A 22 -2.87 8.45 5.96
CA GLY A 22 -4.01 7.64 5.55
C GLY A 22 -3.66 6.65 4.47
N ILE A 23 -4.17 5.43 4.55
CA ILE A 23 -4.14 4.45 3.46
C ILE A 23 -5.44 4.59 2.69
N GLN A 24 -5.31 4.87 1.39
CA GLN A 24 -6.45 5.08 0.51
C GLN A 24 -7.28 3.81 0.34
N ASN A 25 -8.59 3.96 0.29
CA ASN A 25 -9.51 2.87 -0.02
C ASN A 25 -9.45 2.56 -1.53
N PRO A 26 -8.98 1.37 -1.95
CA PRO A 26 -8.71 1.07 -3.36
C PRO A 26 -9.95 1.12 -4.26
N ARG A 27 -11.14 0.97 -3.70
CA ARG A 27 -12.42 0.97 -4.43
C ARG A 27 -13.40 2.02 -3.90
N GLY A 28 -12.96 2.82 -2.95
CA GLY A 28 -13.78 3.89 -2.39
C GLY A 28 -13.84 5.13 -3.27
N PRO A 29 -14.58 6.17 -2.83
CA PRO A 29 -14.50 7.51 -3.41
C PRO A 29 -13.05 8.02 -3.44
N ALA A 30 -12.77 8.97 -4.35
CA ALA A 30 -11.47 9.65 -4.35
C ALA A 30 -11.21 10.26 -2.95
N ASP A 31 -9.95 10.17 -2.52
CA ASP A 31 -9.47 10.67 -1.22
C ASP A 31 -10.06 9.99 0.02
N SER A 32 -10.86 8.92 -0.15
CA SER A 32 -11.32 8.14 0.99
C SER A 32 -10.22 7.23 1.52
N ILE A 33 -10.08 7.16 2.84
CA ILE A 33 -9.12 6.29 3.51
C ILE A 33 -9.86 5.17 4.26
N PHE A 34 -9.29 3.96 4.27
CA PHE A 34 -9.82 2.85 5.05
C PHE A 34 -9.05 2.61 6.36
N ALA A 35 -7.81 3.06 6.41
CA ALA A 35 -6.94 2.91 7.57
C ALA A 35 -6.00 4.11 7.72
N SER A 36 -5.38 4.25 8.89
CA SER A 36 -4.34 5.25 9.14
C SER A 36 -3.24 4.71 10.05
N LEU A 37 -2.03 5.28 9.88
CA LEU A 37 -0.85 5.03 10.69
C LEU A 37 -0.31 6.34 11.25
N GLU A 38 0.26 6.27 12.47
CA GLU A 38 1.04 7.37 13.03
C GLU A 38 2.53 7.06 12.87
N LEU A 39 3.26 7.94 12.17
CA LEU A 39 4.65 7.76 11.81
C LEU A 39 5.51 8.98 12.18
N SER A 40 6.78 8.73 12.42
CA SER A 40 7.85 9.72 12.59
C SER A 40 9.11 9.16 11.94
N ASP A 41 9.86 10.00 11.25
CA ASP A 41 11.14 9.64 10.62
C ASP A 41 11.05 8.36 9.76
N ALA A 42 10.03 8.30 8.89
CA ALA A 42 9.73 7.12 8.10
C ALA A 42 9.21 7.48 6.72
N THR A 43 9.36 6.55 5.80
CA THR A 43 8.74 6.57 4.47
C THR A 43 7.46 5.76 4.48
N PHE A 44 6.52 6.22 3.68
CA PHE A 44 5.24 5.59 3.42
C PHE A 44 5.01 5.61 1.91
N SER A 45 5.07 4.44 1.28
CA SER A 45 4.91 4.29 -0.18
C SER A 45 3.79 3.33 -0.50
N THR A 46 2.96 3.68 -1.49
CA THR A 46 1.82 2.85 -1.89
C THR A 46 1.80 2.63 -3.41
N SER A 47 1.78 1.37 -3.80
CA SER A 47 1.44 0.92 -5.16
C SER A 47 0.01 0.40 -5.20
N GLY A 48 -0.77 0.87 -6.18
CA GLY A 48 -2.18 0.49 -6.30
C GLY A 48 -2.65 0.33 -7.74
N ASP A 49 -3.59 -0.60 -7.96
CA ASP A 49 -4.18 -0.89 -9.27
C ASP A 49 -5.18 0.17 -9.74
N TYR A 50 -5.44 1.17 -8.90
CA TYR A 50 -6.42 2.24 -9.10
C TYR A 50 -5.79 3.58 -9.55
N GLU A 51 -4.47 3.70 -9.53
CA GLU A 51 -3.77 4.94 -9.90
C GLU A 51 -3.81 5.20 -11.40
N ARG A 52 -3.41 4.21 -12.21
CA ARG A 52 -3.39 4.28 -13.67
C ARG A 52 -3.96 3.00 -14.24
N PHE A 53 -5.18 3.04 -14.74
CA PHE A 53 -5.87 1.87 -15.28
C PHE A 53 -6.92 2.24 -16.33
N PHE A 54 -7.38 1.24 -17.03
CA PHE A 54 -8.63 1.28 -17.81
C PHE A 54 -9.42 0.00 -17.58
N ILE A 55 -10.71 0.06 -17.87
CA ILE A 55 -11.60 -1.11 -17.82
C ILE A 55 -11.93 -1.53 -19.24
N LYS A 56 -11.74 -2.81 -19.55
CA LYS A 56 -12.16 -3.43 -20.80
C LYS A 56 -12.85 -4.76 -20.49
N ASP A 57 -14.04 -4.95 -21.04
CA ASP A 57 -14.86 -6.17 -20.84
C ASP A 57 -15.03 -6.56 -19.35
N GLY A 58 -15.25 -5.55 -18.48
CA GLY A 58 -15.40 -5.73 -17.04
C GLY A 58 -14.09 -6.04 -16.30
N ARG A 59 -12.95 -6.12 -16.98
CA ARG A 59 -11.62 -6.41 -16.40
C ARG A 59 -10.80 -5.14 -16.31
N ARG A 60 -10.10 -4.96 -15.16
CA ARG A 60 -9.16 -3.87 -14.93
C ARG A 60 -7.79 -4.20 -15.54
N TYR A 61 -7.24 -3.23 -16.27
CA TYR A 61 -5.89 -3.23 -16.81
C TYR A 61 -5.14 -2.04 -16.23
N HIS A 62 -4.21 -2.29 -15.33
CA HIS A 62 -3.43 -1.26 -14.65
C HIS A 62 -1.95 -1.35 -15.05
N HIS A 63 -1.18 -0.33 -14.66
CA HIS A 63 0.21 -0.12 -15.06
C HIS A 63 1.25 -1.02 -14.38
N ILE A 64 0.90 -1.74 -13.31
CA ILE A 64 1.81 -2.64 -12.61
C ILE A 64 1.79 -3.98 -13.32
N ILE A 65 2.82 -4.23 -14.11
CA ILE A 65 2.91 -5.40 -15.00
C ILE A 65 3.71 -6.51 -14.32
N ASP A 66 3.19 -7.71 -14.36
CA ASP A 66 3.92 -8.93 -14.03
C ASP A 66 4.92 -9.22 -15.16
N PRO A 67 6.24 -9.19 -14.89
CA PRO A 67 7.26 -9.35 -15.93
C PRO A 67 7.27 -10.76 -16.55
N ASP A 68 6.83 -11.78 -15.84
CA ASP A 68 6.80 -13.15 -16.32
C ASP A 68 5.62 -13.39 -17.27
N LEU A 69 4.51 -12.70 -17.05
CA LEU A 69 3.28 -12.86 -17.82
C LEU A 69 3.10 -11.77 -18.90
N GLY A 70 3.74 -10.61 -18.76
CA GLY A 70 3.52 -9.45 -19.62
C GLY A 70 2.11 -8.84 -19.48
N GLU A 71 1.38 -9.18 -18.42
CA GLU A 71 0.04 -8.72 -18.11
C GLU A 71 0.01 -7.97 -16.77
N PRO A 72 -1.04 -7.17 -16.48
CA PRO A 72 -1.23 -6.58 -15.15
C PRO A 72 -1.19 -7.64 -14.05
N ALA A 73 -0.36 -7.41 -13.03
CA ALA A 73 -0.23 -8.29 -11.87
C ALA A 73 -1.58 -8.44 -11.16
N ARG A 74 -1.80 -9.58 -10.54
CA ARG A 74 -3.08 -9.92 -9.90
C ARG A 74 -2.86 -10.35 -8.46
N GLY A 75 -3.90 -10.28 -7.67
CA GLY A 75 -3.85 -10.72 -6.27
C GLY A 75 -3.83 -9.57 -5.26
N CYS A 76 -3.38 -8.35 -5.66
CA CYS A 76 -3.42 -7.17 -4.83
C CYS A 76 -4.26 -6.05 -5.47
N ARG A 77 -4.92 -5.24 -4.65
CA ARG A 77 -5.51 -3.94 -5.01
C ARG A 77 -4.56 -2.81 -4.64
N SER A 78 -3.92 -2.91 -3.48
CA SER A 78 -2.87 -2.00 -3.04
C SER A 78 -1.88 -2.68 -2.12
N VAL A 79 -0.67 -2.15 -2.12
CA VAL A 79 0.41 -2.51 -1.19
C VAL A 79 0.99 -1.20 -0.67
N THR A 80 0.95 -1.03 0.64
CA THR A 80 1.58 0.09 1.33
C THR A 80 2.78 -0.44 2.11
N ILE A 81 3.95 0.15 1.91
CA ILE A 81 5.19 -0.17 2.62
C ILE A 81 5.58 0.99 3.51
N VAL A 82 6.00 0.68 4.72
CA VAL A 82 6.64 1.59 5.66
C VAL A 82 8.08 1.13 5.86
N SER A 83 9.04 2.03 5.68
CA SER A 83 10.47 1.80 5.87
C SER A 83 11.15 3.10 6.29
N ASP A 84 12.38 3.03 6.76
CA ASP A 84 13.22 4.22 7.01
C ASP A 84 13.84 4.78 5.72
N ARG A 85 13.83 4.00 4.61
CA ARG A 85 14.45 4.34 3.33
C ARG A 85 13.43 4.45 2.20
N ALA A 86 13.32 5.64 1.60
CA ALA A 86 12.34 5.92 0.55
C ALA A 86 12.49 5.02 -0.68
N ILE A 87 13.72 4.82 -1.16
CA ILE A 87 13.99 3.97 -2.33
C ILE A 87 13.62 2.50 -2.09
N GLU A 88 13.74 2.05 -0.85
CA GLU A 88 13.35 0.69 -0.46
C GLU A 88 11.82 0.55 -0.40
N ALA A 89 11.14 1.50 0.22
CA ALA A 89 9.68 1.50 0.30
C ALA A 89 9.03 1.56 -1.08
N ASP A 90 9.53 2.42 -1.98
CA ASP A 90 9.04 2.56 -3.36
C ASP A 90 9.24 1.23 -4.13
N GLY A 91 10.47 0.71 -4.18
CA GLY A 91 10.75 -0.55 -4.88
C GLY A 91 9.97 -1.74 -4.33
N LEU A 92 9.87 -1.85 -3.00
CA LEU A 92 9.14 -2.94 -2.36
C LEU A 92 7.64 -2.85 -2.55
N SER A 93 7.03 -1.66 -2.55
CA SER A 93 5.59 -1.52 -2.75
C SER A 93 5.15 -2.14 -4.08
N THR A 94 5.92 -1.91 -5.14
CA THR A 94 5.68 -2.48 -6.47
C THR A 94 6.08 -3.96 -6.54
N GLY A 95 7.26 -4.32 -6.01
CA GLY A 95 7.73 -5.71 -6.01
C GLY A 95 6.81 -6.67 -5.26
N VAL A 96 6.34 -6.27 -4.08
CA VAL A 96 5.37 -7.03 -3.27
C VAL A 96 4.02 -7.14 -3.98
N PHE A 97 3.59 -6.07 -4.67
CA PHE A 97 2.37 -6.10 -5.46
C PHE A 97 2.44 -7.19 -6.56
N VAL A 98 3.56 -7.28 -7.28
CA VAL A 98 3.79 -8.29 -8.33
C VAL A 98 3.88 -9.69 -7.74
N LEU A 99 4.59 -9.88 -6.61
CA LEU A 99 4.71 -11.17 -5.93
C LEU A 99 3.36 -11.71 -5.43
N GLY A 100 2.38 -10.84 -5.22
CA GLY A 100 1.08 -11.16 -4.66
C GLY A 100 1.09 -11.30 -3.13
N PRO A 101 -0.10 -11.43 -2.50
CA PRO A 101 -0.27 -11.20 -1.07
C PRO A 101 0.50 -12.19 -0.18
N ALA A 102 0.51 -13.48 -0.52
CA ALA A 102 1.14 -14.50 0.34
C ALA A 102 2.68 -14.39 0.33
N LYS A 103 3.28 -14.37 -0.86
CA LYS A 103 4.75 -14.26 -1.01
C LYS A 103 5.22 -12.86 -0.61
N GLY A 104 4.44 -11.84 -0.93
CA GLY A 104 4.74 -10.47 -0.58
C GLY A 104 4.76 -10.24 0.93
N MET A 105 3.77 -10.72 1.66
CA MET A 105 3.76 -10.63 3.13
C MET A 105 4.91 -11.43 3.75
N ALA A 106 5.19 -12.63 3.23
CA ALA A 106 6.33 -13.42 3.71
C ALA A 106 7.67 -12.71 3.48
N LEU A 107 7.82 -11.96 2.40
CA LEU A 107 9.01 -11.13 2.15
C LEU A 107 9.09 -9.97 3.15
N ILE A 108 8.00 -9.23 3.36
CA ILE A 108 7.96 -8.12 4.32
C ILE A 108 8.40 -8.59 5.72
N GLU A 109 7.86 -9.70 6.21
CA GLU A 109 8.17 -10.23 7.53
C GLU A 109 9.64 -10.68 7.70
N GLN A 110 10.38 -10.88 6.61
CA GLN A 110 11.81 -11.25 6.63
C GLN A 110 12.74 -10.03 6.59
N LEU A 111 12.24 -8.88 6.16
CA LEU A 111 13.06 -7.69 5.98
C LEU A 111 13.09 -6.86 7.27
N PRO A 112 14.28 -6.54 7.80
CA PRO A 112 14.37 -5.69 8.99
C PRO A 112 13.89 -4.27 8.68
N GLN A 113 13.13 -3.67 9.60
CA GLN A 113 12.64 -2.28 9.51
C GLN A 113 11.71 -2.01 8.32
N VAL A 114 11.17 -3.06 7.71
CA VAL A 114 10.15 -2.97 6.66
C VAL A 114 8.84 -3.53 7.20
N GLU A 115 7.80 -2.76 7.07
CA GLU A 115 6.45 -3.14 7.45
C GLU A 115 5.49 -2.89 6.29
N GLY A 116 4.34 -3.56 6.27
CA GLY A 116 3.43 -3.38 5.17
C GLY A 116 1.98 -3.70 5.46
N VAL A 117 1.13 -3.13 4.60
CA VAL A 117 -0.30 -3.41 4.55
C VAL A 117 -0.67 -3.78 3.11
N ILE A 118 -1.29 -4.92 2.92
CA ILE A 118 -1.73 -5.39 1.61
C ILE A 118 -3.26 -5.48 1.60
N VAL A 119 -3.91 -4.88 0.63
CA VAL A 119 -5.32 -5.14 0.31
C VAL A 119 -5.35 -6.12 -0.85
N THR A 120 -5.89 -7.31 -0.61
CA THR A 120 -5.95 -8.38 -1.62
C THR A 120 -7.04 -8.14 -2.66
N ALA A 121 -7.02 -8.88 -3.76
CA ALA A 121 -8.07 -8.84 -4.79
C ALA A 121 -9.45 -9.19 -4.20
N GLU A 122 -9.50 -10.06 -3.19
CA GLU A 122 -10.70 -10.47 -2.45
C GLU A 122 -11.07 -9.49 -1.32
N ASN A 123 -10.46 -8.30 -1.31
CA ASN A 123 -10.74 -7.23 -0.35
C ASN A 123 -10.32 -7.55 1.11
N GLN A 124 -9.44 -8.52 1.31
CA GLN A 124 -8.86 -8.80 2.62
C GLN A 124 -7.72 -7.84 2.92
N VAL A 125 -7.58 -7.44 4.17
CA VAL A 125 -6.47 -6.60 4.65
C VAL A 125 -5.48 -7.48 5.41
N LEU A 126 -4.26 -7.60 4.86
CA LEU A 126 -3.14 -8.26 5.52
C LEU A 126 -2.23 -7.18 6.09
N VAL A 127 -1.77 -7.39 7.32
CA VAL A 127 -0.94 -6.42 8.06
C VAL A 127 0.26 -7.15 8.63
N SER A 128 1.45 -6.62 8.40
CA SER A 128 2.68 -7.18 8.97
C SER A 128 2.70 -7.07 10.50
N SER A 129 3.50 -7.92 11.13
CA SER A 129 3.51 -8.10 12.59
C SER A 129 3.80 -6.80 13.35
N GLY A 130 4.71 -5.96 12.87
CA GLY A 130 5.06 -4.70 13.54
C GLY A 130 4.05 -3.57 13.36
N LEU A 131 3.05 -3.73 12.48
CA LEU A 131 1.97 -2.73 12.30
C LEU A 131 0.64 -3.13 12.96
N LYS A 132 0.47 -4.36 13.44
CA LYS A 132 -0.82 -4.85 13.95
C LYS A 132 -1.41 -3.94 15.04
N ASP A 133 -0.58 -3.48 15.97
CA ASP A 133 -1.01 -2.62 17.08
C ASP A 133 -0.90 -1.12 16.75
N ARG A 134 -0.42 -0.76 15.56
CA ARG A 134 -0.18 0.62 15.11
C ARG A 134 -1.15 1.07 14.03
N LEU A 135 -1.72 0.12 13.29
CA LEU A 135 -2.69 0.40 12.23
C LEU A 135 -4.08 0.63 12.84
N THR A 136 -4.63 1.80 12.59
CA THR A 136 -6.03 2.10 12.94
C THR A 136 -6.91 1.87 11.73
N ILE A 137 -7.75 0.83 11.76
CA ILE A 137 -8.78 0.60 10.73
C ILE A 137 -9.94 1.56 11.00
N ILE A 138 -10.28 2.38 10.01
CA ILE A 138 -11.36 3.36 10.05
C ILE A 138 -12.66 2.74 9.54
N SER A 139 -12.55 1.97 8.45
CA SER A 139 -13.65 1.22 7.85
C SER A 139 -13.06 0.04 7.08
N ALA A 140 -13.85 -0.99 6.82
CA ALA A 140 -13.41 -2.01 5.86
C ALA A 140 -13.21 -1.38 4.47
N PRO A 141 -12.21 -1.82 3.67
CA PRO A 141 -12.13 -1.42 2.27
C PRO A 141 -13.42 -1.79 1.55
N THR A 142 -13.88 -0.94 0.64
CA THR A 142 -15.15 -1.17 -0.08
C THR A 142 -14.93 -1.94 -1.38
N ASP A 143 -16.00 -2.54 -1.89
CA ASP A 143 -16.06 -3.24 -3.18
C ASP A 143 -16.92 -2.47 -4.20
N SER A 144 -17.24 -1.21 -3.92
CA SER A 144 -18.25 -0.44 -4.63
C SER A 144 -17.86 -0.01 -6.06
N ARG A 145 -16.62 -0.23 -6.47
CA ARG A 145 -16.14 0.11 -7.82
C ARG A 145 -15.39 -1.08 -8.46
N PRO A 146 -15.59 -1.32 -9.76
CA PRO A 146 -14.89 -2.37 -10.47
C PRO A 146 -13.38 -2.13 -10.57
#